data_3f064f4278e1df46179fb12548f179d7
#
_entry.id   3f064f4278e1df46179fb12548f179d7
#
_cell.length_a   1.000
_cell.length_b   1.000
_cell.length_c   1.000
_cell.angle_alpha   90.00
_cell.angle_beta   90.00
_cell.angle_gamma   90.00
#
_symmetry.space_group_name_H-M   'P 1'
#
loop_
_entity.id
_entity.type
_entity.pdbx_description
1 polymer ?
#
loop_
_entity_poly.entity_id
_entity_poly.type
_entity_poly.pdbx_seq_one_letter_code
_entity_poly.pdbx_strand_id
1 'polypeptide(L)'
;YGRFPSQTDVYNKHGELVTNLLDTPLIEELPKGRMSTTTGKRSYSWRADKPSTLIYVKALDNGDPAIKTEYRDEVFEVDAPFSGEGKSLVKTTNRFSGIDWGTESTAIVYDYWWDTRNRKAYVFNPSNPSSKPKVLYDRNYQDIYSDPGSFLKTRNIFNKSVLMLHKGSAFLRGAGFSEEGQFPFIDKVNITTLNKSRVYQSKYTDKVE
;
A
#
# COMPACT_ATOMS: atom_id res chain seq x y z
N TYR A 1 1.19 1.56 -21.60
CA TYR A 1 2.43 2.33 -21.46
C TYR A 1 3.52 1.59 -20.64
N GLY A 2 3.19 0.67 -19.74
CA GLY A 2 4.17 -0.04 -18.88
C GLY A 2 5.03 -1.11 -19.58
N ARG A 3 4.99 -1.25 -20.90
CA ARG A 3 5.80 -2.22 -21.65
C ARG A 3 6.98 -1.60 -22.40
N PHE A 4 7.04 -0.28 -22.51
CA PHE A 4 8.14 0.40 -23.18
C PHE A 4 9.43 0.37 -22.39
N PRO A 5 10.59 0.43 -23.05
CA PRO A 5 11.86 0.55 -22.35
C PRO A 5 11.85 1.75 -21.42
N SER A 6 12.38 1.54 -20.22
CA SER A 6 12.47 2.61 -19.23
C SER A 6 13.68 2.41 -18.32
N GLN A 7 14.25 3.53 -17.86
CA GLN A 7 15.33 3.55 -16.91
C GLN A 7 14.84 4.23 -15.63
N THR A 8 15.24 3.68 -14.50
CA THR A 8 14.92 4.23 -13.17
C THR A 8 16.21 4.51 -12.42
N ASP A 9 16.48 5.78 -12.20
CA ASP A 9 17.70 6.26 -11.58
C ASP A 9 17.42 7.03 -10.30
N VAL A 10 18.37 7.03 -9.39
CA VAL A 10 18.39 7.89 -8.19
C VAL A 10 19.44 8.95 -8.35
N TYR A 11 19.03 10.20 -8.19
CA TYR A 11 19.89 11.36 -8.17
C TYR A 11 19.89 12.00 -6.77
N ASN A 12 21.03 12.59 -6.40
CA ASN A 12 21.10 13.39 -5.18
C ASN A 12 20.51 14.80 -5.41
N LYS A 13 20.47 15.61 -4.35
CA LYS A 13 19.95 16.99 -4.42
C LYS A 13 20.73 17.95 -5.33
N HIS A 14 21.93 17.56 -5.77
CA HIS A 14 22.80 18.34 -6.68
C HIS A 14 22.67 17.89 -8.14
N GLY A 15 21.82 16.86 -8.41
CA GLY A 15 21.62 16.30 -9.74
C GLY A 15 22.68 15.28 -10.16
N GLU A 16 23.49 14.80 -9.22
CA GLU A 16 24.49 13.76 -9.50
C GLU A 16 23.84 12.37 -9.38
N LEU A 17 24.15 11.48 -10.32
CA LEU A 17 23.66 10.11 -10.32
C LEU A 17 24.24 9.36 -9.11
N VAL A 18 23.36 8.86 -8.26
CA VAL A 18 23.73 8.00 -7.12
C VAL A 18 23.79 6.55 -7.57
N THR A 19 22.76 6.06 -8.26
CA THR A 19 22.71 4.70 -8.76
C THR A 19 21.61 4.54 -9.83
N ASN A 20 21.82 3.59 -10.73
CA ASN A 20 20.75 3.06 -11.56
C ASN A 20 20.06 1.91 -10.80
N LEU A 21 18.75 1.97 -10.66
CA LEU A 21 17.94 0.96 -9.95
C LEU A 21 17.44 -0.14 -10.88
N LEU A 22 17.09 0.23 -12.11
CA LEU A 22 16.45 -0.67 -13.04
C LEU A 22 16.51 -0.14 -14.47
N ASP A 23 16.98 -0.99 -15.37
CA ASP A 23 16.81 -0.83 -16.82
C ASP A 23 15.80 -1.86 -17.30
N THR A 24 14.65 -1.39 -17.75
CA THR A 24 13.60 -2.26 -18.28
C THR A 24 13.66 -2.24 -19.80
N PRO A 25 13.91 -3.38 -20.47
CA PRO A 25 13.83 -3.47 -21.92
C PRO A 25 12.36 -3.40 -22.40
N LEU A 26 12.16 -3.41 -23.70
CA LEU A 26 10.82 -3.61 -24.26
C LEU A 26 10.26 -4.96 -23.78
N ILE A 27 9.07 -4.91 -23.16
CA ILE A 27 8.39 -6.12 -22.67
C ILE A 27 7.44 -6.59 -23.79
N GLU A 28 7.91 -7.51 -24.60
CA GLU A 28 7.13 -8.06 -25.70
C GLU A 28 6.08 -9.05 -25.20
N GLU A 29 6.44 -9.86 -24.21
CA GLU A 29 5.57 -10.89 -23.66
C GLU A 29 5.34 -10.69 -22.15
N LEU A 30 4.11 -10.85 -21.74
CA LEU A 30 3.68 -10.98 -20.34
C LEU A 30 2.72 -12.17 -20.23
N PRO A 31 2.63 -12.82 -19.08
CA PRO A 31 1.57 -13.80 -18.83
C PRO A 31 0.20 -13.24 -19.14
N LYS A 32 -0.75 -14.08 -19.54
CA LYS A 32 -2.12 -13.65 -19.85
C LYS A 32 -2.89 -13.32 -18.57
N GLY A 33 -3.75 -12.30 -18.66
CA GLY A 33 -4.64 -11.92 -17.56
C GLY A 33 -4.40 -10.51 -17.06
N ARG A 34 -5.44 -9.92 -16.44
CA ARG A 34 -5.41 -8.52 -15.99
C ARG A 34 -4.45 -8.28 -14.81
N MET A 35 -4.13 -9.32 -14.06
CA MET A 35 -3.24 -9.25 -12.91
C MET A 35 -1.82 -9.72 -13.22
N SER A 36 -1.49 -9.90 -14.52
CA SER A 36 -0.13 -10.20 -14.96
C SER A 36 0.81 -9.02 -14.69
N THR A 37 2.05 -9.33 -14.37
CA THR A 37 3.10 -8.35 -14.12
C THR A 37 4.48 -8.91 -14.47
N THR A 38 5.50 -8.07 -14.43
CA THR A 38 6.89 -8.49 -14.62
C THR A 38 7.44 -9.24 -13.41
N THR A 39 8.44 -10.08 -13.63
CA THR A 39 9.09 -10.89 -12.57
C THR A 39 10.14 -10.13 -11.77
N GLY A 40 10.73 -9.08 -12.34
CA GLY A 40 11.79 -8.29 -11.72
C GLY A 40 11.34 -7.36 -10.60
N LYS A 41 12.28 -6.53 -10.13
CA LYS A 41 11.99 -5.43 -9.21
C LYS A 41 11.09 -4.41 -9.91
N ARG A 42 10.01 -4.00 -9.26
CA ARG A 42 9.03 -3.04 -9.80
C ARG A 42 8.45 -2.14 -8.72
N SER A 43 7.67 -1.14 -9.12
CA SER A 43 6.93 -0.26 -8.18
C SER A 43 7.84 0.41 -7.15
N TYR A 44 8.99 0.90 -7.59
CA TYR A 44 9.89 1.66 -6.72
C TYR A 44 9.19 2.90 -6.17
N SER A 45 9.31 3.12 -4.87
CA SER A 45 8.82 4.33 -4.21
C SER A 45 9.57 4.62 -2.92
N TRP A 46 9.58 5.89 -2.51
CA TRP A 46 10.20 6.30 -1.27
C TRP A 46 9.34 5.92 -0.06
N ARG A 47 9.98 5.45 1.00
CA ARG A 47 9.33 5.38 2.31
C ARG A 47 9.08 6.80 2.81
N ALA A 48 7.85 7.06 3.27
CA ALA A 48 7.52 8.38 3.78
C ALA A 48 7.97 8.59 5.24
N ASP A 49 8.15 7.51 5.99
CA ASP A 49 8.50 7.51 7.42
C ASP A 49 10.02 7.50 7.69
N LYS A 50 10.84 7.27 6.66
CA LYS A 50 12.30 7.23 6.75
C LYS A 50 12.97 8.17 5.73
N PRO A 51 14.16 8.70 6.03
CA PRO A 51 14.98 9.36 5.03
C PRO A 51 15.64 8.32 4.11
N SER A 52 15.86 8.68 2.83
CA SER A 52 16.72 7.95 1.87
C SER A 52 16.53 6.43 1.83
N THR A 53 15.30 5.97 2.00
CA THR A 53 14.94 4.54 1.92
C THR A 53 13.89 4.34 0.83
N LEU A 54 14.15 3.44 -0.10
CA LEU A 54 13.23 3.00 -1.14
C LEU A 54 12.56 1.68 -0.76
N ILE A 55 11.40 1.45 -1.34
CA ILE A 55 10.83 0.12 -1.48
C ILE A 55 10.76 -0.28 -2.94
N TYR A 56 10.68 -1.57 -3.17
CA TYR A 56 10.30 -2.18 -4.43
C TYR A 56 9.51 -3.46 -4.18
N VAL A 57 8.88 -3.99 -5.22
CA VAL A 57 8.02 -5.18 -5.15
C VAL A 57 8.53 -6.24 -6.12
N LYS A 58 8.51 -7.50 -5.71
CA LYS A 58 8.73 -8.67 -6.58
C LYS A 58 7.48 -9.55 -6.61
N ALA A 59 7.17 -10.10 -7.79
CA ALA A 59 6.12 -11.10 -7.93
C ALA A 59 6.63 -12.47 -7.48
N LEU A 60 5.86 -13.17 -6.64
CA LEU A 60 6.17 -14.51 -6.13
C LEU A 60 5.55 -15.63 -6.98
N ASP A 61 4.69 -15.27 -7.93
CA ASP A 61 4.03 -16.16 -8.88
C ASP A 61 4.58 -15.98 -10.30
N ASN A 62 5.83 -15.57 -10.44
CA ASN A 62 6.46 -15.25 -11.72
C ASN A 62 5.68 -14.24 -12.58
N GLY A 63 4.86 -13.39 -11.93
CA GLY A 63 4.01 -12.43 -12.61
C GLY A 63 2.79 -13.04 -13.31
N ASP A 64 2.59 -14.36 -13.20
CA ASP A 64 1.50 -15.09 -13.85
C ASP A 64 0.32 -15.29 -12.88
N PRO A 65 -0.84 -14.67 -13.15
CA PRO A 65 -2.03 -14.84 -12.32
C PRO A 65 -2.59 -16.27 -12.31
N ALA A 66 -2.24 -17.12 -13.29
CA ALA A 66 -2.68 -18.52 -13.35
C ALA A 66 -1.95 -19.42 -12.33
N ILE A 67 -0.75 -19.01 -11.87
CA ILE A 67 -0.02 -19.75 -10.85
C ILE A 67 -0.73 -19.58 -9.50
N LYS A 68 -1.07 -20.72 -8.87
CA LYS A 68 -1.63 -20.75 -7.51
C LYS A 68 -0.51 -20.63 -6.49
N THR A 69 -0.57 -19.65 -5.62
CA THR A 69 0.38 -19.40 -4.55
C THR A 69 -0.32 -18.78 -3.34
N GLU A 70 0.25 -18.94 -2.16
CA GLU A 70 -0.27 -18.30 -0.93
C GLU A 70 -0.07 -16.79 -0.97
N TYR A 71 1.10 -16.33 -1.44
CA TYR A 71 1.43 -14.92 -1.56
C TYR A 71 1.81 -14.60 -3.00
N ARG A 72 1.31 -13.49 -3.51
CA ARG A 72 1.53 -13.07 -4.89
C ARG A 72 2.65 -12.07 -5.04
N ASP A 73 2.80 -11.19 -4.06
CA ASP A 73 3.81 -10.14 -4.08
C ASP A 73 4.56 -10.06 -2.76
N GLU A 74 5.81 -9.64 -2.82
CA GLU A 74 6.64 -9.34 -1.67
C GLU A 74 7.25 -7.95 -1.83
N VAL A 75 7.15 -7.16 -0.76
CA VAL A 75 7.70 -5.80 -0.67
C VAL A 75 9.04 -5.85 0.03
N PHE A 76 10.02 -5.21 -0.54
CA PHE A 76 11.38 -5.08 0.00
C PHE A 76 11.72 -3.62 0.26
N GLU A 77 12.54 -3.36 1.27
CA GLU A 77 13.17 -2.05 1.47
C GLU A 77 14.65 -2.11 1.13
N VAL A 78 15.19 -0.98 0.65
CA VAL A 78 16.60 -0.79 0.38
C VAL A 78 17.01 0.62 0.78
N ASP A 79 18.00 0.70 1.67
CA ASP A 79 18.56 1.97 2.12
C ASP A 79 19.65 2.45 1.16
N ALA A 80 19.96 3.74 1.22
CA ALA A 80 21.11 4.29 0.49
C ALA A 80 22.39 3.50 0.81
N PRO A 81 23.27 3.22 -0.18
CA PRO A 81 23.28 3.67 -1.57
C PRO A 81 22.40 2.87 -2.55
N PHE A 82 21.37 2.16 -2.08
CA PHE A 82 20.33 1.44 -2.82
C PHE A 82 20.86 0.22 -3.59
N SER A 83 21.91 -0.42 -3.08
CA SER A 83 22.52 -1.62 -3.65
C SER A 83 21.97 -2.90 -3.04
N GLY A 84 22.09 -4.01 -3.77
CA GLY A 84 21.72 -5.34 -3.29
C GLY A 84 20.24 -5.68 -3.40
N GLU A 85 19.86 -6.78 -2.72
CA GLU A 85 18.50 -7.33 -2.79
C GLU A 85 17.50 -6.68 -1.81
N GLY A 86 17.96 -5.84 -0.91
CA GLY A 86 17.11 -5.24 0.10
C GLY A 86 16.63 -6.22 1.16
N LYS A 87 15.86 -5.72 2.11
CA LYS A 87 15.28 -6.48 3.22
C LYS A 87 13.78 -6.68 2.96
N SER A 88 13.31 -7.93 3.07
CA SER A 88 11.87 -8.24 3.02
C SER A 88 11.12 -7.53 4.12
N LEU A 89 9.99 -6.92 3.79
CA LEU A 89 9.11 -6.21 4.72
C LEU A 89 7.80 -6.95 4.95
N VAL A 90 7.10 -7.28 3.88
CA VAL A 90 5.75 -7.84 3.95
C VAL A 90 5.39 -8.55 2.63
N LYS A 91 4.60 -9.63 2.75
CA LYS A 91 3.99 -10.33 1.62
C LYS A 91 2.50 -10.04 1.55
N THR A 92 1.95 -10.00 0.34
CA THR A 92 0.52 -9.80 0.09
C THR A 92 -0.08 -10.99 -0.65
N THR A 93 -1.32 -11.35 -0.31
CA THR A 93 -2.00 -12.50 -0.92
C THR A 93 -2.52 -12.22 -2.34
N ASN A 94 -2.73 -10.94 -2.66
CA ASN A 94 -3.06 -10.43 -3.98
C ASN A 94 -1.93 -9.53 -4.50
N ARG A 95 -2.15 -8.85 -5.65
CA ARG A 95 -1.18 -7.87 -6.16
C ARG A 95 -1.11 -6.66 -5.25
N PHE A 96 0.10 -6.30 -4.89
CA PHE A 96 0.40 -5.07 -4.16
C PHE A 96 -0.20 -3.84 -4.86
N SER A 97 -0.81 -2.94 -4.08
CA SER A 97 -1.39 -1.70 -4.61
C SER A 97 -0.92 -0.42 -3.91
N GLY A 98 -0.21 -0.54 -2.80
CA GLY A 98 0.35 0.64 -2.11
C GLY A 98 0.59 0.41 -0.63
N ILE A 99 1.23 1.39 0.00
CA ILE A 99 1.47 1.45 1.45
C ILE A 99 1.16 2.84 1.96
N ASP A 100 0.45 2.89 3.08
CA ASP A 100 0.35 4.08 3.93
C ASP A 100 1.32 3.91 5.11
N TRP A 101 2.38 4.70 5.10
CA TRP A 101 3.37 4.73 6.16
C TRP A 101 2.85 5.53 7.35
N GLY A 102 3.13 5.07 8.57
CA GLY A 102 2.78 5.77 9.80
C GLY A 102 4.02 6.11 10.60
N THR A 103 4.63 5.10 11.20
CA THR A 103 5.88 5.19 11.96
C THR A 103 6.79 4.05 11.55
N GLU A 104 8.02 4.00 12.07
CA GLU A 104 8.94 2.88 11.82
C GLU A 104 8.37 1.51 12.22
N SER A 105 7.39 1.48 13.14
CA SER A 105 6.75 0.24 13.63
C SER A 105 5.31 0.05 13.15
N THR A 106 4.77 0.96 12.34
CA THR A 106 3.36 0.91 11.92
C THR A 106 3.20 1.39 10.49
N ALA A 107 2.73 0.51 9.63
CA ALA A 107 2.31 0.84 8.28
C ALA A 107 1.11 -0.03 7.86
N ILE A 108 0.40 0.39 6.83
CA ILE A 108 -0.72 -0.33 6.25
C ILE A 108 -0.40 -0.61 4.80
N VAL A 109 -0.33 -1.89 4.44
CA VAL A 109 -0.15 -2.33 3.05
C VAL A 109 -1.50 -2.76 2.47
N TYR A 110 -1.68 -2.46 1.19
CA TYR A 110 -2.88 -2.80 0.43
C TYR A 110 -2.56 -3.73 -0.70
N ASP A 111 -3.48 -4.66 -0.96
CA ASP A 111 -3.48 -5.48 -2.16
C ASP A 111 -4.87 -5.52 -2.80
N TYR A 112 -4.94 -5.98 -4.04
CA TYR A 112 -6.20 -6.20 -4.72
C TYR A 112 -6.12 -7.32 -5.75
N TRP A 113 -7.29 -7.90 -6.09
CA TRP A 113 -7.44 -8.88 -7.16
C TRP A 113 -8.61 -8.52 -8.07
N TRP A 114 -8.31 -8.32 -9.34
CA TRP A 114 -9.30 -7.82 -10.29
C TRP A 114 -10.50 -8.75 -10.47
N ASP A 115 -10.26 -10.07 -10.66
CA ASP A 115 -11.32 -11.00 -11.06
C ASP A 115 -12.39 -11.17 -9.98
N THR A 116 -12.00 -11.16 -8.72
CA THR A 116 -12.90 -11.26 -7.57
C THR A 116 -13.32 -9.91 -7.00
N ARG A 117 -12.78 -8.80 -7.53
CA ARG A 117 -12.96 -7.45 -6.97
C ARG A 117 -12.51 -7.35 -5.51
N ASN A 118 -11.68 -8.27 -5.08
CA ASN A 118 -11.20 -8.31 -3.69
C ASN A 118 -10.12 -7.24 -3.44
N ARG A 119 -10.19 -6.60 -2.28
CA ARG A 119 -9.17 -5.72 -1.73
C ARG A 119 -8.96 -6.03 -0.27
N LYS A 120 -7.70 -6.11 0.14
CA LYS A 120 -7.32 -6.27 1.54
C LYS A 120 -6.43 -5.12 1.99
N ALA A 121 -6.52 -4.83 3.27
CA ALA A 121 -5.56 -3.97 3.95
C ALA A 121 -5.00 -4.73 5.16
N TYR A 122 -3.69 -4.59 5.36
CA TYR A 122 -2.99 -5.25 6.46
C TYR A 122 -2.19 -4.22 7.25
N VAL A 123 -2.33 -4.24 8.56
CA VAL A 123 -1.40 -3.55 9.46
C VAL A 123 -0.18 -4.43 9.64
N PHE A 124 1.00 -3.89 9.42
CA PHE A 124 2.27 -4.58 9.64
C PHE A 124 3.29 -3.70 10.35
N ASN A 125 4.32 -4.34 10.91
CA ASN A 125 5.41 -3.65 11.58
C ASN A 125 6.68 -3.70 10.71
N PRO A 126 7.06 -2.60 10.03
CA PRO A 126 8.25 -2.56 9.18
C PRO A 126 9.56 -2.83 9.94
N SER A 127 9.63 -2.49 11.23
CA SER A 127 10.81 -2.75 12.08
C SER A 127 10.91 -4.21 12.53
N ASN A 128 9.80 -4.99 12.43
CA ASN A 128 9.77 -6.42 12.74
C ASN A 128 9.04 -7.22 11.66
N PRO A 129 9.65 -7.42 10.48
CA PRO A 129 9.04 -8.11 9.35
C PRO A 129 8.67 -9.58 9.62
N SER A 130 9.27 -10.20 10.64
CA SER A 130 8.91 -11.57 11.05
C SER A 130 7.55 -11.65 11.76
N SER A 131 7.03 -10.52 12.25
CA SER A 131 5.69 -10.47 12.83
C SER A 131 4.63 -10.61 11.74
N LYS A 132 3.65 -11.49 11.95
CA LYS A 132 2.57 -11.71 10.99
C LYS A 132 1.73 -10.44 10.82
N PRO A 133 1.52 -9.96 9.58
CA PRO A 133 0.60 -8.85 9.31
C PRO A 133 -0.82 -9.19 9.77
N LYS A 134 -1.54 -8.19 10.27
CA LYS A 134 -2.93 -8.36 10.72
C LYS A 134 -3.87 -7.81 9.67
N VAL A 135 -4.85 -8.63 9.23
CA VAL A 135 -5.86 -8.20 8.27
C VAL A 135 -6.78 -7.17 8.94
N LEU A 136 -6.78 -5.94 8.42
CA LEU A 136 -7.65 -4.86 8.86
C LEU A 136 -9.03 -4.97 8.22
N TYR A 137 -9.06 -5.22 6.91
CA TYR A 137 -10.27 -5.57 6.17
C TYR A 137 -9.93 -6.45 4.95
N ASP A 138 -10.92 -7.24 4.55
CA ASP A 138 -10.94 -8.10 3.37
C ASP A 138 -12.34 -7.97 2.75
N ARG A 139 -12.46 -7.26 1.61
CA ARG A 139 -13.76 -6.88 1.06
C ARG A 139 -13.78 -6.83 -0.46
N ASN A 140 -14.97 -6.82 -1.03
CA ASN A 140 -15.18 -6.42 -2.41
C ASN A 140 -15.07 -4.89 -2.51
N TYR A 141 -14.12 -4.39 -3.30
CA TYR A 141 -13.91 -2.93 -3.43
C TYR A 141 -15.00 -2.20 -4.23
N GLN A 142 -15.87 -2.91 -4.93
CA GLN A 142 -17.02 -2.33 -5.62
C GLN A 142 -18.24 -2.18 -4.72
N ASP A 143 -18.24 -2.81 -3.55
CA ASP A 143 -19.29 -2.65 -2.56
C ASP A 143 -19.10 -1.33 -1.80
N ILE A 144 -19.87 -0.32 -2.22
CA ILE A 144 -19.79 1.03 -1.63
C ILE A 144 -20.36 1.08 -0.19
N TYR A 145 -21.27 0.18 0.16
CA TYR A 145 -21.89 0.16 1.48
C TYR A 145 -20.95 -0.33 2.58
N SER A 146 -20.03 -1.25 2.26
CA SER A 146 -19.02 -1.73 3.20
C SER A 146 -17.71 -0.92 3.14
N ASP A 147 -17.66 0.22 2.43
CA ASP A 147 -16.45 1.01 2.29
C ASP A 147 -16.01 1.59 3.65
N PRO A 148 -14.82 1.19 4.17
CA PRO A 148 -14.32 1.71 5.44
C PRO A 148 -13.82 3.16 5.33
N GLY A 149 -13.78 3.73 4.13
CA GLY A 149 -13.20 5.03 3.87
C GLY A 149 -11.68 5.01 3.71
N SER A 150 -11.09 6.19 3.78
CA SER A 150 -9.66 6.43 3.63
C SER A 150 -9.04 6.92 4.93
N PHE A 151 -7.80 6.51 5.21
CA PHE A 151 -7.07 6.96 6.38
C PHE A 151 -6.78 8.46 6.31
N LEU A 152 -6.99 9.14 7.43
CA LEU A 152 -6.53 10.50 7.61
C LEU A 152 -5.00 10.51 7.70
N LYS A 153 -4.40 11.54 7.08
CA LYS A 153 -2.96 11.70 6.98
C LYS A 153 -2.52 13.03 7.57
N THR A 154 -1.28 13.06 8.01
CA THR A 154 -0.60 14.27 8.51
C THR A 154 0.77 14.40 7.86
N ARG A 155 1.44 15.52 8.06
CA ARG A 155 2.84 15.72 7.65
C ARG A 155 3.78 15.34 8.78
N ASN A 156 4.82 14.58 8.47
CA ASN A 156 5.90 14.28 9.40
C ASN A 156 7.05 15.31 9.31
N ILE A 157 8.13 15.07 10.05
CA ILE A 157 9.32 15.93 10.08
C ILE A 157 10.02 16.07 8.72
N PHE A 158 9.80 15.11 7.80
CA PHE A 158 10.33 15.14 6.43
C PHE A 158 9.36 15.82 5.44
N ASN A 159 8.29 16.45 5.93
CA ASN A 159 7.20 17.00 5.14
C ASN A 159 6.54 15.97 4.20
N LYS A 160 6.56 14.69 4.57
CA LYS A 160 5.90 13.59 3.86
C LYS A 160 4.55 13.27 4.48
N SER A 161 3.61 12.83 3.63
CA SER A 161 2.28 12.41 4.07
C SER A 161 2.36 11.03 4.71
N VAL A 162 1.97 10.94 5.98
CA VAL A 162 1.94 9.69 6.76
C VAL A 162 0.59 9.54 7.47
N LEU A 163 0.27 8.33 7.94
CA LEU A 163 -0.92 8.08 8.74
C LEU A 163 -0.98 9.02 9.94
N MET A 164 -2.13 9.63 10.17
CA MET A 164 -2.40 10.37 11.39
C MET A 164 -2.67 9.37 12.53
N LEU A 165 -1.68 9.21 13.40
CA LEU A 165 -1.75 8.32 14.55
C LEU A 165 -1.89 9.14 15.84
N HIS A 166 -2.85 8.77 16.69
CA HIS A 166 -3.04 9.35 18.01
C HIS A 166 -3.34 8.27 19.03
N LYS A 167 -2.51 8.18 20.08
CA LYS A 167 -2.65 7.19 21.18
C LYS A 167 -2.91 5.77 20.67
N GLY A 168 -2.08 5.29 19.70
CA GLY A 168 -2.15 3.96 19.13
C GLY A 168 -3.33 3.70 18.21
N SER A 169 -3.97 4.74 17.71
CA SER A 169 -5.11 4.64 16.80
C SER A 169 -4.91 5.47 15.54
N ALA A 170 -5.40 4.96 14.41
CA ALA A 170 -5.58 5.69 13.16
C ALA A 170 -7.05 6.10 12.98
N PHE A 171 -7.32 6.99 12.04
CA PHE A 171 -8.65 7.49 11.76
C PHE A 171 -9.00 7.30 10.29
N LEU A 172 -10.24 6.89 10.03
CA LEU A 172 -10.81 6.69 8.70
C LEU A 172 -11.93 7.71 8.48
N ARG A 173 -11.94 8.34 7.31
CA ARG A 173 -13.07 9.14 6.84
C ARG A 173 -13.72 8.41 5.68
N GLY A 174 -15.03 8.13 5.79
CA GLY A 174 -15.80 7.46 4.76
C GLY A 174 -17.04 8.24 4.35
N ALA A 175 -17.56 7.93 3.16
CA ALA A 175 -18.76 8.56 2.61
C ALA A 175 -20.05 8.07 3.29
N GLY A 176 -20.03 6.84 3.85
CA GLY A 176 -21.16 6.28 4.59
C GLY A 176 -22.38 6.05 3.74
N PHE A 177 -22.24 5.41 2.58
CA PHE A 177 -23.37 5.03 1.73
C PHE A 177 -24.31 4.06 2.45
N SER A 178 -25.60 4.33 2.31
CA SER A 178 -26.70 3.48 2.78
C SER A 178 -27.86 3.56 1.80
N GLU A 179 -28.91 2.76 2.02
CA GLU A 179 -30.15 2.83 1.23
C GLU A 179 -30.88 4.18 1.39
N GLU A 180 -30.68 4.84 2.54
CA GLU A 180 -31.29 6.14 2.87
C GLU A 180 -30.49 7.34 2.35
N GLY A 181 -29.25 7.12 1.86
CA GLY A 181 -28.38 8.19 1.38
C GLY A 181 -26.94 8.08 1.90
N GLN A 182 -26.23 9.21 1.90
CA GLN A 182 -24.85 9.28 2.39
C GLN A 182 -24.80 9.90 3.77
N PHE A 183 -24.18 9.20 4.71
CA PHE A 183 -23.91 9.66 6.07
C PHE A 183 -22.41 9.65 6.32
N PRO A 184 -21.65 10.66 5.88
CA PRO A 184 -20.21 10.73 6.08
C PRO A 184 -19.83 10.48 7.53
N PHE A 185 -18.71 9.80 7.71
CA PHE A 185 -18.30 9.38 9.04
C PHE A 185 -16.80 9.50 9.27
N ILE A 186 -16.43 9.51 10.55
CA ILE A 186 -15.07 9.32 11.04
C ILE A 186 -15.06 8.13 11.98
N ASP A 187 -14.27 7.13 11.65
CA ASP A 187 -14.00 5.97 12.49
C ASP A 187 -12.59 6.06 13.08
N LYS A 188 -12.44 5.61 14.31
CA LYS A 188 -11.17 5.40 14.99
C LYS A 188 -10.87 3.90 15.01
N VAL A 189 -9.65 3.52 14.62
CA VAL A 189 -9.17 2.15 14.61
C VAL A 189 -7.95 2.03 15.49
N ASN A 190 -7.99 1.17 16.50
CA ASN A 190 -6.82 0.83 17.28
C ASN A 190 -5.90 -0.07 16.45
N ILE A 191 -4.65 0.35 16.22
CA ILE A 191 -3.71 -0.35 15.34
C ILE A 191 -3.27 -1.71 15.89
N THR A 192 -3.27 -1.89 17.20
CA THR A 192 -2.85 -3.14 17.84
C THR A 192 -3.95 -4.18 17.88
N THR A 193 -5.16 -3.79 18.28
CA THR A 193 -6.31 -4.70 18.47
C THR A 193 -7.19 -4.79 17.24
N LEU A 194 -7.08 -3.82 16.31
CA LEU A 194 -7.94 -3.59 15.15
C LEU A 194 -9.42 -3.27 15.50
N ASN A 195 -9.70 -3.01 16.76
CA ASN A 195 -11.02 -2.59 17.18
C ASN A 195 -11.36 -1.22 16.58
N LYS A 196 -12.53 -1.15 15.96
CA LYS A 196 -13.06 0.05 15.32
C LYS A 196 -14.21 0.63 16.13
N SER A 197 -14.24 1.95 16.27
CA SER A 197 -15.34 2.68 16.88
C SER A 197 -15.68 3.93 16.08
N ARG A 198 -16.97 4.23 15.93
CA ARG A 198 -17.46 5.45 15.30
C ARG A 198 -17.20 6.65 16.20
N VAL A 199 -16.47 7.65 15.69
CA VAL A 199 -16.20 8.90 16.39
C VAL A 199 -17.24 9.96 16.03
N TYR A 200 -17.58 10.00 14.74
CA TYR A 200 -18.55 10.94 14.19
C TYR A 200 -19.32 10.30 13.03
N GLN A 201 -20.57 10.66 12.89
CA GLN A 201 -21.38 10.37 11.70
C GLN A 201 -22.34 11.52 11.45
N SER A 202 -22.36 12.00 10.19
CA SER A 202 -23.35 12.98 9.75
C SER A 202 -24.77 12.44 9.94
N LYS A 203 -25.68 13.32 10.28
CA LYS A 203 -27.12 13.04 10.37
C LYS A 203 -27.89 13.52 9.14
N TYR A 204 -27.19 14.20 8.22
CA TYR A 204 -27.79 14.82 7.05
C TYR A 204 -27.33 14.12 5.78
N THR A 205 -28.24 13.95 4.85
CA THR A 205 -27.99 13.37 3.52
C THR A 205 -27.93 14.42 2.42
N ASP A 206 -28.42 15.64 2.70
CA ASP A 206 -28.65 16.73 1.75
C ASP A 206 -27.79 17.97 2.00
N LYS A 207 -26.89 17.92 3.00
CA LYS A 207 -26.05 19.04 3.40
C LYS A 207 -24.59 18.62 3.50
N VAL A 208 -23.71 19.56 3.17
CA VAL A 208 -22.27 19.46 3.45
C VAL A 208 -22.06 20.02 4.87
N GLU A 209 -21.47 19.20 5.73
CA GLU A 209 -21.04 19.58 7.08
C GLU A 209 -19.55 19.85 7.13
#